data_b3d460988430b65f2d33939f9ec115a6
#
_entry.id   b3d460988430b65f2d33939f9ec115a6
#
_cell.length_a   1.000
_cell.length_b   1.000
_cell.length_c   1.000
_cell.angle_alpha   90.00
_cell.angle_beta   90.00
_cell.angle_gamma   90.00
#
_symmetry.space_group_name_H-M   'P 1'
#
loop_
_entity.id
_entity.type
_entity.pdbx_description
1 polymer ?
#
loop_
_entity_poly.entity_id
_entity_poly.type
_entity_poly.pdbx_seq_one_letter_code
_entity_poly.pdbx_strand_id
1 'polypeptide(L)'
;MKKVLIFLICLIGYQIGCHAQMADEHYYFKNLSVQNGLSQNTVNAILQDKQGFMWFGTKDGLNRYDGLSFRKFKHDDRTRRSIGNNFITALYEDSKGDIWVGTDVGLYIYHPEKDSFRHFAELSIENTKIEHTVTAISGDNKGCVWVAVESQGLFCYDLEEGKLRNYTLKNFPFISTNVQSFVFDNSGTLWIGCYGDGLFFSKDRLQTLHPYVSPVDNQKTYENDVVIGLVKGAYNCLYVGSLKGGVKELNLTSNKLHDLLSEDENGESVFCRELLVASDNELWIGAESGLYIYNLRMGKYVHLRSSINDPYSLSDNAIYSLCKDREGGIWIGSYFGGVNYYPRFYTYFEKYYPKGTDNGLHGKRVREFCQDNQGILWIGTEDGGLNRFNPKTKTFSFFTPSSAFTNVHGLCLIDNHLWVGTFSKGVKVVDTRTGAIVKTYQKTDSPRSLIDNSVFSICRTTTGDIYLGTLFGLLRYNRQSDDFDRIPELNGRFVYDIKEDSGGNLWLATYANGAYCYNVSEKKWKNYLHDENNPKSLPYDKVLSIFEDSHRQIWLTTQGGGFCRFQPDTETFANYNLS
;
A
#
# COMPACT_ATOMS: atom_id res chain seq x y z
N MET A 1 4.63 -0.91 57.41
CA MET A 1 3.48 -0.59 56.54
C MET A 1 3.81 0.15 55.24
N LYS A 2 4.64 1.21 55.24
CA LYS A 2 4.99 1.94 53.97
C LYS A 2 5.73 1.09 52.91
N LYS A 3 6.60 0.15 53.32
CA LYS A 3 7.32 -0.72 52.36
C LYS A 3 6.44 -1.81 51.72
N VAL A 4 5.41 -2.28 52.40
CA VAL A 4 4.44 -3.26 51.88
C VAL A 4 3.47 -2.58 50.92
N LEU A 5 3.11 -1.32 51.17
CA LEU A 5 2.24 -0.55 50.28
C LEU A 5 2.91 -0.21 48.93
N ILE A 6 4.22 0.08 48.93
CA ILE A 6 5.01 0.33 47.71
C ILE A 6 5.14 -0.98 46.88
N PHE A 7 5.29 -2.14 47.52
CA PHE A 7 5.35 -3.42 46.85
C PHE A 7 3.99 -3.84 46.26
N LEU A 8 2.89 -3.53 46.91
CA LEU A 8 1.53 -3.73 46.39
C LEU A 8 1.21 -2.79 45.20
N ILE A 9 1.65 -1.54 45.26
CA ILE A 9 1.47 -0.57 44.15
C ILE A 9 2.33 -1.00 42.94
N CYS A 10 3.53 -1.54 43.15
CA CYS A 10 4.33 -2.11 42.07
C CYS A 10 3.74 -3.42 41.48
N LEU A 11 3.07 -4.24 42.32
CA LEU A 11 2.39 -5.47 41.82
C LEU A 11 1.08 -5.16 41.09
N ILE A 12 0.34 -4.13 41.50
CA ILE A 12 -0.87 -3.69 40.78
C ILE A 12 -0.51 -2.93 39.48
N GLY A 13 0.64 -2.23 39.45
CA GLY A 13 1.20 -1.67 38.21
C GLY A 13 1.69 -2.70 37.20
N TYR A 14 1.92 -3.94 37.60
CA TYR A 14 2.36 -5.04 36.72
C TYR A 14 1.20 -5.86 36.11
N GLN A 15 -0.04 -5.64 36.57
CA GLN A 15 -1.24 -6.33 36.05
C GLN A 15 -2.16 -5.44 35.19
N ILE A 16 -1.86 -4.16 35.07
CA ILE A 16 -2.42 -3.38 33.96
C ILE A 16 -1.55 -3.73 32.78
N GLY A 17 -1.95 -4.75 32.06
CA GLY A 17 -1.33 -5.18 30.81
C GLY A 17 -1.28 -3.97 29.88
N CYS A 18 -0.12 -3.34 29.82
CA CYS A 18 0.17 -2.33 28.84
C CYS A 18 0.18 -3.04 27.48
N HIS A 19 -0.95 -3.12 26.80
CA HIS A 19 -1.00 -3.36 25.36
C HIS A 19 -0.35 -2.13 24.71
N ALA A 20 0.97 -2.03 24.82
CA ALA A 20 1.72 -1.03 24.12
C ALA A 20 1.65 -1.41 22.64
N GLN A 21 0.79 -0.73 21.91
CA GLN A 21 0.78 -0.71 20.45
C GLN A 21 2.22 -0.54 19.97
N MET A 22 2.66 -1.37 19.02
CA MET A 22 3.97 -1.17 18.39
C MET A 22 3.93 0.18 17.72
N ALA A 23 4.60 1.17 18.31
CA ALA A 23 4.67 2.50 17.77
C ALA A 23 5.57 2.48 16.51
N ASP A 24 5.10 3.15 15.45
CA ASP A 24 5.82 3.61 14.26
C ASP A 24 6.05 2.67 13.07
N GLU A 25 5.44 1.51 12.94
CA GLU A 25 5.37 0.86 11.64
C GLU A 25 4.12 1.32 10.88
N HIS A 26 4.30 2.14 9.85
CA HIS A 26 3.20 2.57 8.99
C HIS A 26 2.97 1.53 7.88
N TYR A 27 1.83 0.87 7.90
CA TYR A 27 1.41 -0.09 6.87
C TYR A 27 0.67 0.66 5.75
N TYR A 28 1.27 0.70 4.57
CA TYR A 28 0.68 1.34 3.39
C TYR A 28 0.26 0.28 2.37
N PHE A 29 -1.04 0.13 2.16
CA PHE A 29 -1.60 -0.82 1.21
C PHE A 29 -1.84 -0.17 -0.15
N LYS A 30 -1.60 -0.94 -1.22
CA LYS A 30 -2.08 -0.65 -2.57
C LYS A 30 -3.36 -1.42 -2.79
N ASN A 31 -4.45 -0.73 -3.09
CA ASN A 31 -5.77 -1.33 -3.27
C ASN A 31 -6.07 -1.60 -4.74
N LEU A 32 -6.55 -2.80 -5.06
CA LEU A 32 -6.99 -3.23 -6.38
C LEU A 32 -8.45 -3.72 -6.28
N SER A 33 -9.32 -3.19 -7.14
CA SER A 33 -10.75 -3.43 -7.11
C SER A 33 -11.31 -3.67 -8.53
N VAL A 34 -12.62 -3.73 -8.65
CA VAL A 34 -13.31 -3.76 -9.96
C VAL A 34 -12.93 -2.57 -10.85
N GLN A 35 -12.59 -1.41 -10.26
CA GLN A 35 -12.12 -0.23 -10.99
C GLN A 35 -10.76 -0.47 -11.66
N ASN A 36 -9.94 -1.37 -11.12
CA ASN A 36 -8.64 -1.76 -11.68
C ASN A 36 -8.73 -2.99 -12.59
N GLY A 37 -9.93 -3.54 -12.77
CA GLY A 37 -10.16 -4.67 -13.65
C GLY A 37 -10.42 -6.01 -12.96
N LEU A 38 -10.48 -6.10 -11.64
CA LEU A 38 -10.94 -7.29 -10.93
C LEU A 38 -12.38 -7.64 -11.33
N SER A 39 -12.76 -8.92 -11.33
CA SER A 39 -14.11 -9.32 -11.75
C SER A 39 -15.16 -8.97 -10.70
N GLN A 40 -14.82 -9.03 -9.41
CA GLN A 40 -15.69 -8.72 -8.28
C GLN A 40 -14.85 -8.48 -7.02
N ASN A 41 -15.34 -7.66 -6.07
CA ASN A 41 -14.56 -7.22 -4.91
C ASN A 41 -14.50 -8.24 -3.76
N THR A 42 -15.32 -9.27 -3.72
CA THR A 42 -15.20 -10.33 -2.70
C THR A 42 -14.13 -11.33 -3.15
N VAL A 43 -13.01 -11.36 -2.43
CA VAL A 43 -11.86 -12.22 -2.75
C VAL A 43 -11.71 -13.30 -1.67
N ASN A 44 -12.10 -14.52 -2.02
CA ASN A 44 -12.13 -15.66 -1.08
C ASN A 44 -10.82 -16.45 -1.07
N ALA A 45 -10.07 -16.45 -2.17
CA ALA A 45 -8.83 -17.22 -2.29
C ALA A 45 -7.77 -16.45 -3.10
N ILE A 46 -6.51 -16.57 -2.69
CA ILE A 46 -5.36 -15.96 -3.35
C ILE A 46 -4.26 -17.02 -3.49
N LEU A 47 -3.63 -17.06 -4.66
CA LEU A 47 -2.52 -17.97 -4.95
C LEU A 47 -1.49 -17.26 -5.84
N GLN A 48 -0.21 -17.46 -5.61
CA GLN A 48 0.84 -17.18 -6.60
C GLN A 48 1.28 -18.49 -7.26
N ASP A 49 1.20 -18.56 -8.60
CA ASP A 49 1.64 -19.75 -9.33
C ASP A 49 3.17 -19.80 -9.53
N LYS A 50 3.71 -20.92 -10.00
CA LYS A 50 5.15 -21.08 -10.23
C LYS A 50 5.71 -20.16 -11.31
N GLN A 51 4.88 -19.60 -12.18
CA GLN A 51 5.26 -18.61 -13.19
C GLN A 51 5.33 -17.19 -12.62
N GLY A 52 4.77 -16.95 -11.42
CA GLY A 52 4.75 -15.66 -10.73
C GLY A 52 3.46 -14.88 -10.87
N PHE A 53 2.48 -15.38 -11.62
CA PHE A 53 1.17 -14.75 -11.71
C PHE A 53 0.41 -14.88 -10.39
N MET A 54 -0.30 -13.82 -10.02
CA MET A 54 -1.23 -13.84 -8.89
C MET A 54 -2.62 -14.26 -9.36
N TRP A 55 -3.24 -15.19 -8.64
CA TRP A 55 -4.58 -15.65 -8.90
C TRP A 55 -5.52 -15.24 -7.78
N PHE A 56 -6.67 -14.71 -8.13
CA PHE A 56 -7.69 -14.24 -7.20
C PHE A 56 -9.02 -14.91 -7.50
N GLY A 57 -9.48 -15.73 -6.57
CA GLY A 57 -10.79 -16.34 -6.60
C GLY A 57 -11.84 -15.41 -6.00
N THR A 58 -12.83 -15.02 -6.79
CA THR A 58 -13.90 -14.11 -6.36
C THR A 58 -15.26 -14.76 -6.38
N LYS A 59 -16.30 -14.07 -5.89
CA LYS A 59 -17.69 -14.53 -6.05
C LYS A 59 -18.19 -14.50 -7.49
N ASP A 60 -17.46 -13.88 -8.41
CA ASP A 60 -17.87 -13.80 -9.82
C ASP A 60 -16.68 -13.99 -10.78
N GLY A 61 -16.03 -15.12 -10.66
CA GLY A 61 -14.97 -15.59 -11.54
C GLY A 61 -13.60 -15.67 -10.90
N LEU A 62 -12.71 -16.34 -11.63
CA LEU A 62 -11.30 -16.45 -11.35
C LEU A 62 -10.53 -15.36 -12.12
N ASN A 63 -9.57 -14.72 -11.48
CA ASN A 63 -8.76 -13.66 -12.06
C ASN A 63 -7.28 -14.03 -11.99
N ARG A 64 -6.55 -13.84 -13.10
CA ARG A 64 -5.08 -13.91 -13.12
C ARG A 64 -4.51 -12.51 -13.33
N TYR A 65 -3.59 -12.11 -12.48
CA TYR A 65 -2.94 -10.80 -12.48
C TYR A 65 -1.45 -10.93 -12.81
N ASP A 66 -0.98 -10.14 -13.77
CA ASP A 66 0.41 -10.14 -14.27
C ASP A 66 1.27 -8.99 -13.69
N GLY A 67 0.76 -8.25 -12.70
CA GLY A 67 1.38 -7.05 -12.15
C GLY A 67 0.82 -5.75 -12.73
N LEU A 68 0.16 -5.79 -13.90
CA LEU A 68 -0.40 -4.65 -14.62
C LEU A 68 -1.91 -4.77 -14.86
N SER A 69 -2.37 -5.95 -15.28
CA SER A 69 -3.74 -6.18 -15.74
C SER A 69 -4.33 -7.49 -15.21
N PHE A 70 -5.67 -7.54 -15.19
CA PHE A 70 -6.42 -8.74 -14.82
C PHE A 70 -6.94 -9.45 -16.07
N ARG A 71 -6.61 -10.75 -16.21
CA ARG A 71 -7.32 -11.68 -17.09
C ARG A 71 -8.39 -12.40 -16.29
N LYS A 72 -9.64 -12.37 -16.78
CA LYS A 72 -10.82 -12.95 -16.12
C LYS A 72 -11.22 -14.27 -16.75
N PHE A 73 -11.56 -15.25 -15.92
CA PHE A 73 -12.11 -16.53 -16.33
C PHE A 73 -13.48 -16.69 -15.68
N LYS A 74 -14.51 -16.85 -16.53
CA LYS A 74 -15.90 -17.02 -16.09
C LYS A 74 -16.52 -18.21 -16.76
N HIS A 75 -17.59 -18.71 -16.16
CA HIS A 75 -18.43 -19.74 -16.76
C HIS A 75 -19.05 -19.25 -18.07
N ASP A 76 -19.00 -20.11 -19.11
CA ASP A 76 -19.62 -19.90 -20.41
C ASP A 76 -20.26 -21.20 -20.86
N ASP A 77 -21.59 -21.24 -20.90
CA ASP A 77 -22.40 -22.40 -21.31
C ASP A 77 -22.10 -22.88 -22.73
N ARG A 78 -21.52 -22.01 -23.56
CA ARG A 78 -21.19 -22.31 -24.96
C ARG A 78 -19.93 -23.15 -25.12
N THR A 79 -19.12 -23.29 -24.07
CA THR A 79 -17.87 -24.04 -24.10
C THR A 79 -17.65 -24.90 -22.86
N ARG A 80 -17.36 -26.19 -23.07
CA ARG A 80 -16.97 -27.12 -22.00
C ARG A 80 -15.58 -26.86 -21.43
N ARG A 81 -14.81 -25.92 -22.03
CA ARG A 81 -13.46 -25.57 -21.60
C ARG A 81 -13.42 -24.40 -20.62
N SER A 82 -14.58 -23.78 -20.35
CA SER A 82 -14.69 -22.74 -19.34
C SER A 82 -14.75 -23.36 -17.93
N ILE A 83 -14.51 -22.53 -16.91
CA ILE A 83 -14.82 -22.90 -15.53
C ILE A 83 -16.33 -23.12 -15.39
N GLY A 84 -16.75 -24.13 -14.65
CA GLY A 84 -18.17 -24.48 -14.57
C GLY A 84 -18.98 -23.69 -13.55
N ASN A 85 -18.32 -22.91 -12.68
CA ASN A 85 -18.96 -22.05 -11.70
C ASN A 85 -18.10 -20.81 -11.40
N ASN A 86 -18.74 -19.66 -11.21
CA ASN A 86 -18.05 -18.38 -10.98
C ASN A 86 -17.69 -18.12 -9.51
N PHE A 87 -18.34 -18.77 -8.56
CA PHE A 87 -18.07 -18.55 -7.15
C PHE A 87 -16.86 -19.39 -6.71
N ILE A 88 -15.69 -18.77 -6.70
CA ILE A 88 -14.43 -19.42 -6.35
C ILE A 88 -14.24 -19.38 -4.83
N THR A 89 -13.88 -20.52 -4.24
CA THR A 89 -13.73 -20.68 -2.79
C THR A 89 -12.32 -21.08 -2.37
N ALA A 90 -11.59 -21.85 -3.19
CA ALA A 90 -10.26 -22.34 -2.87
C ALA A 90 -9.38 -22.45 -4.13
N LEU A 91 -8.07 -22.23 -3.96
CA LEU A 91 -7.07 -22.34 -5.04
C LEU A 91 -5.85 -23.12 -4.55
N TYR A 92 -5.30 -23.96 -5.41
CA TYR A 92 -4.06 -24.68 -5.14
C TYR A 92 -3.33 -25.01 -6.45
N GLU A 93 -2.01 -24.85 -6.50
CA GLU A 93 -1.17 -25.30 -7.62
C GLU A 93 -0.50 -26.62 -7.27
N ASP A 94 -0.67 -27.63 -8.11
CA ASP A 94 -0.05 -28.94 -7.88
C ASP A 94 1.41 -29.01 -8.37
N SER A 95 2.05 -30.18 -8.19
CA SER A 95 3.44 -30.38 -8.58
C SER A 95 3.65 -30.29 -10.10
N LYS A 96 2.61 -30.55 -10.91
CA LYS A 96 2.63 -30.48 -12.37
C LYS A 96 2.39 -29.06 -12.91
N GLY A 97 2.01 -28.10 -12.02
CA GLY A 97 1.70 -26.71 -12.39
C GLY A 97 0.26 -26.50 -12.82
N ASP A 98 -0.63 -27.48 -12.62
CA ASP A 98 -2.05 -27.31 -12.84
C ASP A 98 -2.69 -26.59 -11.64
N ILE A 99 -3.62 -25.66 -11.92
CA ILE A 99 -4.30 -24.89 -10.88
C ILE A 99 -5.64 -25.57 -10.54
N TRP A 100 -5.75 -26.07 -9.34
CA TRP A 100 -6.97 -26.63 -8.79
C TRP A 100 -7.85 -25.50 -8.26
N VAL A 101 -9.10 -25.47 -8.73
CA VAL A 101 -10.05 -24.38 -8.46
C VAL A 101 -11.30 -24.96 -7.82
N GLY A 102 -11.43 -24.74 -6.53
CA GLY A 102 -12.62 -25.06 -5.76
C GLY A 102 -13.68 -23.97 -5.93
N THR A 103 -14.93 -24.37 -6.04
CA THR A 103 -16.09 -23.49 -6.17
C THR A 103 -17.19 -23.86 -5.15
N ASP A 104 -18.25 -23.07 -5.07
CA ASP A 104 -19.41 -23.40 -4.26
C ASP A 104 -20.17 -24.63 -4.79
N VAL A 105 -19.97 -24.98 -6.06
CA VAL A 105 -20.51 -26.20 -6.68
C VAL A 105 -19.45 -26.80 -7.61
N GLY A 106 -18.63 -27.71 -7.07
CA GLY A 106 -17.71 -28.50 -7.87
C GLY A 106 -16.25 -28.07 -7.80
N LEU A 107 -15.41 -28.88 -8.45
CA LEU A 107 -13.96 -28.74 -8.53
C LEU A 107 -13.51 -28.75 -9.98
N TYR A 108 -12.66 -27.81 -10.36
CA TYR A 108 -12.14 -27.63 -11.71
C TYR A 108 -10.62 -27.58 -11.67
N ILE A 109 -9.98 -28.00 -12.78
CA ILE A 109 -8.53 -27.94 -12.92
C ILE A 109 -8.21 -27.12 -14.17
N TYR A 110 -7.51 -26.02 -14.00
CA TYR A 110 -7.00 -25.19 -15.07
C TYR A 110 -5.62 -25.69 -15.49
N HIS A 111 -5.47 -25.99 -16.77
CA HIS A 111 -4.21 -26.38 -17.40
C HIS A 111 -3.60 -25.14 -18.10
N PRO A 112 -2.52 -24.56 -17.59
CA PRO A 112 -1.92 -23.34 -18.17
C PRO A 112 -1.46 -23.52 -19.62
N GLU A 113 -0.86 -24.67 -19.96
CA GLU A 113 -0.37 -24.96 -21.33
C GLU A 113 -1.50 -25.06 -22.36
N LYS A 114 -2.69 -25.51 -21.95
CA LYS A 114 -3.85 -25.70 -22.83
C LYS A 114 -4.82 -24.54 -22.78
N ASP A 115 -4.62 -23.61 -21.84
CA ASP A 115 -5.51 -22.49 -21.54
C ASP A 115 -6.98 -22.92 -21.42
N SER A 116 -7.22 -23.97 -20.64
CA SER A 116 -8.56 -24.56 -20.52
C SER A 116 -8.80 -25.21 -19.17
N PHE A 117 -10.06 -25.24 -18.78
CA PHE A 117 -10.52 -25.94 -17.58
C PHE A 117 -10.99 -27.36 -17.92
N ARG A 118 -10.79 -28.26 -16.97
CA ARG A 118 -11.41 -29.60 -16.94
C ARG A 118 -12.18 -29.76 -15.64
N HIS A 119 -13.33 -30.42 -15.74
CA HIS A 119 -14.10 -30.79 -14.56
C HIS A 119 -13.42 -31.99 -13.87
N PHE A 120 -13.32 -31.96 -12.56
CA PHE A 120 -12.64 -33.02 -11.80
C PHE A 120 -13.22 -34.42 -12.07
N ALA A 121 -14.55 -34.54 -12.26
CA ALA A 121 -15.21 -35.80 -12.61
C ALA A 121 -14.64 -36.47 -13.89
N GLU A 122 -14.03 -35.71 -14.79
CA GLU A 122 -13.41 -36.22 -16.00
C GLU A 122 -12.06 -36.92 -15.72
N LEU A 123 -11.47 -36.67 -14.56
CA LEU A 123 -10.20 -37.27 -14.10
C LEU A 123 -10.43 -38.49 -13.20
N SER A 124 -11.62 -38.62 -12.63
CA SER A 124 -11.96 -39.70 -11.70
C SER A 124 -12.36 -40.96 -12.46
N ILE A 125 -11.74 -42.08 -12.11
CA ILE A 125 -12.06 -43.42 -12.68
C ILE A 125 -13.49 -43.83 -12.33
N GLU A 126 -14.04 -43.35 -11.20
CA GLU A 126 -15.37 -43.72 -10.68
C GLU A 126 -16.45 -42.69 -10.95
N ASN A 127 -16.18 -41.70 -11.79
CA ASN A 127 -17.09 -40.58 -12.11
C ASN A 127 -17.69 -39.92 -10.85
N THR A 128 -16.84 -39.74 -9.82
CA THR A 128 -17.24 -39.15 -8.53
C THR A 128 -17.55 -37.68 -8.75
N LYS A 129 -18.74 -37.25 -8.38
CA LYS A 129 -19.18 -35.85 -8.47
C LYS A 129 -18.91 -35.14 -7.16
N ILE A 130 -18.33 -33.96 -7.26
CA ILE A 130 -18.27 -32.97 -6.17
C ILE A 130 -19.37 -31.96 -6.43
N GLU A 131 -20.45 -32.00 -5.64
CA GLU A 131 -21.68 -31.22 -5.86
C GLU A 131 -21.92 -30.17 -4.77
N HIS A 132 -20.97 -30.04 -3.83
CA HIS A 132 -21.02 -29.08 -2.73
C HIS A 132 -19.79 -28.19 -2.71
N THR A 133 -19.81 -27.19 -1.83
CA THR A 133 -18.74 -26.22 -1.67
C THR A 133 -17.40 -26.89 -1.36
N VAL A 134 -16.38 -26.57 -2.15
CA VAL A 134 -14.99 -26.92 -1.85
C VAL A 134 -14.44 -25.91 -0.86
N THR A 135 -14.21 -26.33 0.38
CA THR A 135 -13.79 -25.43 1.46
C THR A 135 -12.27 -25.23 1.53
N ALA A 136 -11.49 -26.26 1.20
CA ALA A 136 -10.02 -26.19 1.19
C ALA A 136 -9.41 -27.16 0.18
N ILE A 137 -8.24 -26.78 -0.38
CA ILE A 137 -7.42 -27.64 -1.25
C ILE A 137 -5.96 -27.49 -0.82
N SER A 138 -5.25 -28.60 -0.66
CA SER A 138 -3.82 -28.59 -0.33
C SER A 138 -3.15 -29.89 -0.81
N GLY A 139 -1.83 -29.84 -1.03
CA GLY A 139 -1.03 -31.02 -1.31
C GLY A 139 -0.40 -31.65 -0.07
N ASP A 140 -0.05 -32.91 -0.19
CA ASP A 140 0.80 -33.57 0.79
C ASP A 140 2.22 -33.78 0.24
N ASN A 141 3.14 -34.22 1.10
CA ASN A 141 4.54 -34.51 0.72
C ASN A 141 4.71 -35.81 -0.10
N LYS A 142 3.60 -36.47 -0.48
CA LYS A 142 3.60 -37.78 -1.19
C LYS A 142 2.97 -37.68 -2.59
N GLY A 143 2.76 -36.44 -3.09
CA GLY A 143 2.24 -36.22 -4.44
C GLY A 143 0.73 -36.34 -4.57
N CYS A 144 -0.01 -36.26 -3.47
CA CYS A 144 -1.47 -36.26 -3.50
C CYS A 144 -2.03 -34.85 -3.33
N VAL A 145 -3.14 -34.56 -4.01
CA VAL A 145 -3.97 -33.38 -3.77
C VAL A 145 -5.16 -33.75 -2.92
N TRP A 146 -5.30 -33.06 -1.80
CA TRP A 146 -6.39 -33.24 -0.85
C TRP A 146 -7.40 -32.11 -1.02
N VAL A 147 -8.69 -32.47 -0.99
CA VAL A 147 -9.81 -31.56 -1.21
C VAL A 147 -10.84 -31.78 -0.12
N ALA A 148 -11.13 -30.74 0.64
CA ALA A 148 -12.24 -30.73 1.60
C ALA A 148 -13.50 -30.23 0.91
N VAL A 149 -14.59 -30.96 1.09
CA VAL A 149 -15.89 -30.65 0.46
C VAL A 149 -16.97 -30.67 1.53
N GLU A 150 -17.71 -29.59 1.62
CA GLU A 150 -18.83 -29.45 2.53
C GLU A 150 -19.82 -30.61 2.36
N SER A 151 -20.28 -31.20 3.46
CA SER A 151 -21.20 -32.33 3.49
C SER A 151 -20.73 -33.63 2.80
N GLN A 152 -19.54 -33.64 2.18
CA GLN A 152 -18.99 -34.83 1.51
C GLN A 152 -17.67 -35.33 2.14
N GLY A 153 -17.00 -34.51 2.96
CA GLY A 153 -15.77 -34.89 3.68
C GLY A 153 -14.49 -34.57 2.90
N LEU A 154 -13.47 -35.46 3.02
CA LEU A 154 -12.15 -35.28 2.39
C LEU A 154 -11.96 -36.25 1.22
N PHE A 155 -11.42 -35.75 0.15
CA PHE A 155 -10.98 -36.49 -1.02
C PHE A 155 -9.46 -36.39 -1.14
N CYS A 156 -8.81 -37.46 -1.56
CA CYS A 156 -7.38 -37.50 -1.84
C CYS A 156 -7.17 -38.04 -3.27
N TYR A 157 -6.62 -37.21 -4.14
CA TYR A 157 -6.28 -37.57 -5.51
C TYR A 157 -4.77 -37.77 -5.64
N ASP A 158 -4.37 -38.99 -6.00
CA ASP A 158 -2.98 -39.34 -6.29
C ASP A 158 -2.63 -38.87 -7.71
N LEU A 159 -1.68 -37.96 -7.85
CA LEU A 159 -1.28 -37.38 -9.13
C LEU A 159 -0.53 -38.34 -10.04
N GLU A 160 0.15 -39.37 -9.48
CA GLU A 160 0.90 -40.36 -10.25
C GLU A 160 0.01 -41.52 -10.70
N GLU A 161 -0.74 -42.10 -9.76
CA GLU A 161 -1.62 -43.21 -10.03
C GLU A 161 -2.93 -42.83 -10.72
N GLY A 162 -3.32 -41.54 -10.66
CA GLY A 162 -4.60 -41.04 -11.15
C GLY A 162 -5.80 -41.58 -10.37
N LYS A 163 -5.58 -42.02 -9.12
CA LYS A 163 -6.60 -42.65 -8.26
C LYS A 163 -7.16 -41.68 -7.25
N LEU A 164 -8.49 -41.68 -7.15
CA LEU A 164 -9.22 -40.99 -6.12
C LEU A 164 -9.51 -41.93 -4.93
N ARG A 165 -9.19 -41.45 -3.74
CA ARG A 165 -9.63 -42.06 -2.48
C ARG A 165 -10.63 -41.12 -1.83
N ASN A 166 -11.82 -41.64 -1.53
CA ASN A 166 -12.85 -40.88 -0.85
C ASN A 166 -12.88 -41.26 0.62
N TYR A 167 -12.55 -40.32 1.48
CA TYR A 167 -12.64 -40.45 2.93
C TYR A 167 -13.96 -39.84 3.40
N THR A 168 -15.10 -40.35 2.85
CA THR A 168 -16.42 -39.94 3.34
C THR A 168 -16.59 -40.32 4.78
N LEU A 169 -17.28 -39.50 5.52
CA LEU A 169 -17.48 -39.62 6.96
C LEU A 169 -18.39 -40.77 7.39
N LYS A 170 -18.93 -41.53 6.45
CA LYS A 170 -19.62 -42.79 6.73
C LYS A 170 -18.72 -43.77 7.49
N ASN A 171 -17.40 -43.66 7.31
CA ASN A 171 -16.43 -44.48 8.01
C ASN A 171 -15.95 -43.86 9.35
N PHE A 172 -16.34 -42.63 9.64
CA PHE A 172 -15.94 -41.87 10.84
C PHE A 172 -17.16 -41.20 11.45
N PRO A 173 -18.02 -41.90 12.17
CA PRO A 173 -19.30 -41.42 12.68
C PRO A 173 -19.19 -40.31 13.73
N PHE A 174 -17.97 -39.84 14.03
CA PHE A 174 -17.68 -38.85 15.07
C PHE A 174 -17.43 -37.43 14.52
N ILE A 175 -17.44 -37.25 13.20
CA ILE A 175 -17.16 -35.95 12.60
C ILE A 175 -18.39 -35.45 11.86
N SER A 176 -18.69 -34.14 12.03
CA SER A 176 -19.60 -33.48 11.10
C SER A 176 -19.00 -33.54 9.69
N THR A 177 -19.90 -33.60 8.71
CA THR A 177 -19.49 -33.62 7.31
C THR A 177 -18.87 -32.31 6.81
N ASN A 178 -18.72 -31.32 7.70
CA ASN A 178 -18.29 -29.96 7.35
C ASN A 178 -16.82 -29.71 7.75
N VAL A 179 -15.89 -30.24 6.98
CA VAL A 179 -14.48 -29.88 7.08
C VAL A 179 -14.28 -28.47 6.50
N GLN A 180 -13.74 -27.57 7.32
CA GLN A 180 -13.49 -26.16 6.91
C GLN A 180 -12.04 -25.94 6.50
N SER A 181 -11.11 -26.56 7.21
CA SER A 181 -9.67 -26.40 6.95
C SER A 181 -8.92 -27.68 7.29
N PHE A 182 -7.76 -27.86 6.68
CA PHE A 182 -6.85 -28.94 7.05
C PHE A 182 -5.40 -28.58 6.70
N VAL A 183 -4.45 -29.17 7.42
CA VAL A 183 -3.03 -28.99 7.18
C VAL A 183 -2.24 -30.24 7.59
N PHE A 184 -1.17 -30.55 6.85
CA PHE A 184 -0.19 -31.55 7.26
C PHE A 184 0.93 -30.88 8.05
N ASP A 185 1.21 -31.32 9.27
CA ASP A 185 2.36 -30.86 10.02
C ASP A 185 3.69 -31.43 9.47
N ASN A 186 4.80 -31.06 10.09
CA ASN A 186 6.12 -31.52 9.66
C ASN A 186 6.37 -33.04 9.89
N SER A 187 5.59 -33.68 10.76
CA SER A 187 5.63 -35.12 10.99
C SER A 187 4.77 -35.93 10.00
N GLY A 188 3.97 -35.22 9.18
CA GLY A 188 2.98 -35.79 8.28
C GLY A 188 1.65 -36.13 8.96
N THR A 189 1.42 -35.65 10.18
CA THR A 189 0.10 -35.71 10.84
C THR A 189 -0.86 -34.77 10.12
N LEU A 190 -2.02 -35.27 9.74
CA LEU A 190 -3.11 -34.48 9.18
C LEU A 190 -3.94 -33.88 10.31
N TRP A 191 -4.03 -32.58 10.37
CA TRP A 191 -4.90 -31.82 11.25
C TRP A 191 -6.10 -31.29 10.48
N ILE A 192 -7.30 -31.41 11.09
CA ILE A 192 -8.58 -31.11 10.44
C ILE A 192 -9.41 -30.21 11.34
N GLY A 193 -9.81 -29.05 10.82
CA GLY A 193 -10.74 -28.12 11.45
C GLY A 193 -12.15 -28.32 10.90
N CYS A 194 -13.13 -28.46 11.80
CA CYS A 194 -14.51 -28.73 11.46
C CYS A 194 -15.45 -27.61 11.91
N TYR A 195 -16.61 -27.56 11.28
CA TYR A 195 -17.72 -26.72 11.69
C TYR A 195 -18.48 -27.40 12.84
N GLY A 196 -18.39 -26.83 14.05
CA GLY A 196 -19.14 -27.28 15.22
C GLY A 196 -18.53 -28.43 16.01
N ASP A 197 -17.63 -29.23 15.41
CA ASP A 197 -17.02 -30.40 16.07
C ASP A 197 -15.58 -30.14 16.54
N GLY A 198 -15.00 -29.01 16.19
CA GLY A 198 -13.71 -28.57 16.66
C GLY A 198 -12.51 -29.10 15.84
N LEU A 199 -11.44 -29.49 16.53
CA LEU A 199 -10.15 -29.88 15.96
C LEU A 199 -9.91 -31.37 16.07
N PHE A 200 -9.48 -32.02 14.97
CA PHE A 200 -9.12 -33.42 14.89
C PHE A 200 -7.73 -33.64 14.30
N PHE A 201 -7.16 -34.83 14.52
CA PHE A 201 -5.91 -35.20 13.89
C PHE A 201 -5.87 -36.69 13.52
N SER A 202 -5.07 -37.03 12.51
CA SER A 202 -4.75 -38.38 12.07
C SER A 202 -3.27 -38.53 11.78
N LYS A 203 -2.63 -39.57 12.32
CA LYS A 203 -1.20 -39.86 12.08
C LYS A 203 -0.97 -40.90 10.98
N ASP A 204 -2.03 -41.53 10.51
CA ASP A 204 -2.01 -42.70 9.63
C ASP A 204 -2.83 -42.50 8.35
N ARG A 205 -2.92 -41.24 7.89
CA ARG A 205 -3.65 -40.84 6.67
C ARG A 205 -5.12 -41.29 6.70
N LEU A 206 -5.80 -40.99 7.79
CA LEU A 206 -7.22 -41.25 8.00
C LEU A 206 -7.57 -42.76 8.05
N GLN A 207 -6.64 -43.63 8.46
CA GLN A 207 -7.03 -44.96 8.95
C GLN A 207 -7.67 -44.85 10.34
N THR A 208 -7.13 -43.96 11.19
CA THR A 208 -7.74 -43.53 12.44
C THR A 208 -7.85 -42.03 12.53
N LEU A 209 -8.85 -41.53 13.27
CA LEU A 209 -9.08 -40.12 13.48
C LEU A 209 -9.40 -39.85 14.94
N HIS A 210 -8.71 -38.90 15.52
CA HIS A 210 -8.82 -38.56 16.93
C HIS A 210 -9.21 -37.10 17.14
N PRO A 211 -10.19 -36.84 18.04
CA PRO A 211 -10.44 -35.45 18.43
C PRO A 211 -9.25 -34.93 19.25
N TYR A 212 -8.92 -33.65 19.06
CA TYR A 212 -7.98 -32.99 19.93
C TYR A 212 -8.65 -32.70 21.28
N VAL A 213 -8.04 -33.21 22.36
CA VAL A 213 -8.48 -32.99 23.73
C VAL A 213 -7.37 -32.26 24.48
N SER A 214 -7.73 -31.16 25.12
CA SER A 214 -6.78 -30.36 25.90
C SER A 214 -6.27 -31.20 27.10
N PRO A 215 -4.94 -31.32 27.30
CA PRO A 215 -4.39 -32.04 28.43
C PRO A 215 -4.58 -31.34 29.78
N VAL A 216 -5.05 -30.08 29.78
CA VAL A 216 -5.21 -29.26 30.99
C VAL A 216 -6.54 -29.55 31.69
N ASP A 217 -7.61 -29.59 30.91
CA ASP A 217 -8.98 -29.73 31.42
C ASP A 217 -9.70 -30.99 30.94
N ASN A 218 -9.05 -31.77 30.09
CA ASN A 218 -9.58 -33.01 29.49
C ASN A 218 -10.89 -32.77 28.71
N GLN A 219 -11.09 -31.54 28.19
CA GLN A 219 -12.26 -31.17 27.37
C GLN A 219 -11.89 -31.14 25.89
N LYS A 220 -12.88 -31.39 25.03
CA LYS A 220 -12.76 -31.15 23.60
C LYS A 220 -12.63 -29.67 23.36
N THR A 221 -11.49 -29.23 22.90
CA THR A 221 -11.24 -27.85 22.56
C THR A 221 -11.98 -27.49 21.25
N TYR A 222 -12.59 -26.33 21.20
CA TYR A 222 -13.41 -25.85 20.07
C TYR A 222 -14.74 -26.59 19.84
N GLU A 223 -15.26 -27.33 20.83
CA GLU A 223 -16.61 -27.88 20.75
C GLU A 223 -17.64 -26.75 20.57
N ASN A 224 -18.56 -26.88 19.60
CA ASN A 224 -19.49 -25.84 19.16
C ASN A 224 -18.85 -24.57 18.59
N ASP A 225 -17.60 -24.63 18.14
CA ASP A 225 -16.90 -23.57 17.40
C ASP A 225 -16.57 -24.00 15.96
N VAL A 226 -16.18 -23.06 15.13
CA VAL A 226 -15.79 -23.30 13.73
C VAL A 226 -14.30 -23.08 13.61
N VAL A 227 -13.52 -24.14 13.45
CA VAL A 227 -12.09 -24.05 13.18
C VAL A 227 -11.86 -23.84 11.68
N ILE A 228 -11.57 -22.60 11.31
CA ILE A 228 -11.53 -22.18 9.90
C ILE A 228 -10.09 -22.01 9.39
N GLY A 229 -9.16 -21.61 10.25
CA GLY A 229 -7.75 -21.38 9.90
C GLY A 229 -6.82 -22.40 10.57
N LEU A 230 -6.02 -23.09 9.77
CA LEU A 230 -4.95 -23.96 10.27
C LEU A 230 -3.67 -23.70 9.50
N VAL A 231 -2.61 -23.25 10.18
CA VAL A 231 -1.33 -22.99 9.54
C VAL A 231 -0.16 -23.47 10.40
N LYS A 232 0.84 -24.07 9.74
CA LYS A 232 2.07 -24.50 10.41
C LYS A 232 2.90 -23.28 10.81
N GLY A 233 3.37 -23.28 12.06
CA GLY A 233 4.36 -22.34 12.55
C GLY A 233 5.78 -22.90 12.55
N ALA A 234 6.74 -22.06 12.92
CA ALA A 234 8.08 -22.47 13.29
C ALA A 234 8.07 -23.30 14.62
N TYR A 235 9.18 -23.93 14.95
CA TYR A 235 9.38 -24.61 16.24
C TYR A 235 8.34 -25.70 16.58
N ASN A 236 7.85 -26.42 15.57
CA ASN A 236 6.89 -27.52 15.73
C ASN A 236 5.59 -27.09 16.44
N CYS A 237 5.00 -25.99 15.97
CA CYS A 237 3.69 -25.52 16.42
C CYS A 237 2.69 -25.44 15.27
N LEU A 238 1.41 -25.38 15.63
CA LEU A 238 0.28 -25.17 14.75
C LEU A 238 -0.51 -23.97 15.28
N TYR A 239 -0.80 -23.00 14.41
CA TYR A 239 -1.73 -21.91 14.72
C TYR A 239 -3.13 -22.32 14.30
N VAL A 240 -4.08 -22.16 15.21
CA VAL A 240 -5.48 -22.58 15.07
C VAL A 240 -6.35 -21.34 15.22
N GLY A 241 -7.04 -20.97 14.14
CA GLY A 241 -7.99 -19.87 14.10
C GLY A 241 -9.43 -20.37 14.10
N SER A 242 -10.28 -19.73 14.89
CA SER A 242 -11.68 -20.07 14.98
C SER A 242 -12.59 -18.84 15.00
N LEU A 243 -13.87 -19.05 14.73
CA LEU A 243 -14.84 -17.94 14.68
C LEU A 243 -15.19 -17.38 16.06
N LYS A 244 -15.14 -18.20 17.12
CA LYS A 244 -15.52 -17.78 18.49
C LYS A 244 -14.32 -17.71 19.43
N GLY A 245 -13.36 -18.60 19.27
CA GLY A 245 -12.22 -18.75 20.18
C GLY A 245 -10.97 -17.98 19.75
N GLY A 246 -11.06 -17.13 18.71
CA GLY A 246 -9.92 -16.35 18.21
C GLY A 246 -8.78 -17.23 17.68
N VAL A 247 -7.54 -16.87 18.02
CA VAL A 247 -6.32 -17.56 17.53
C VAL A 247 -5.52 -18.12 18.69
N LYS A 248 -5.17 -19.40 18.58
CA LYS A 248 -4.35 -20.12 19.57
C LYS A 248 -3.15 -20.79 18.91
N GLU A 249 -2.08 -20.95 19.67
CA GLU A 249 -0.90 -21.75 19.33
C GLU A 249 -0.98 -23.12 19.99
N LEU A 250 -0.93 -24.18 19.19
CA LEU A 250 -0.78 -25.54 19.66
C LEU A 250 0.68 -25.95 19.51
N ASN A 251 1.38 -26.14 20.61
CA ASN A 251 2.72 -26.74 20.64
C ASN A 251 2.62 -28.25 20.46
N LEU A 252 3.08 -28.75 19.31
CA LEU A 252 2.94 -30.19 18.94
C LEU A 252 3.86 -31.13 19.74
N THR A 253 4.89 -30.58 20.40
CA THR A 253 5.79 -31.37 21.26
C THR A 253 5.21 -31.56 22.66
N SER A 254 4.74 -30.50 23.29
CA SER A 254 4.16 -30.52 24.63
C SER A 254 2.66 -30.81 24.64
N ASN A 255 2.01 -30.78 23.49
CA ASN A 255 0.56 -30.88 23.29
C ASN A 255 -0.24 -29.82 24.08
N LYS A 256 0.36 -28.67 24.34
CA LYS A 256 -0.27 -27.56 25.06
C LYS A 256 -0.79 -26.51 24.09
N LEU A 257 -1.97 -26.00 24.40
CA LEU A 257 -2.62 -24.89 23.70
C LEU A 257 -2.37 -23.59 24.46
N HIS A 258 -1.96 -22.56 23.75
CA HIS A 258 -1.72 -21.22 24.28
C HIS A 258 -2.59 -20.22 23.53
N ASP A 259 -3.29 -19.35 24.28
CA ASP A 259 -4.09 -18.29 23.67
C ASP A 259 -3.19 -17.14 23.19
N LEU A 260 -3.33 -16.77 21.91
CA LEU A 260 -2.59 -15.65 21.33
C LEU A 260 -3.47 -14.40 21.22
N LEU A 261 -4.69 -14.56 20.70
CA LEU A 261 -5.59 -13.45 20.41
C LEU A 261 -7.04 -13.92 20.37
N SER A 262 -7.75 -13.88 21.49
CA SER A 262 -9.18 -14.19 21.60
C SER A 262 -10.06 -12.93 21.60
N GLU A 263 -9.55 -11.82 22.13
CA GLU A 263 -10.23 -10.53 22.21
C GLU A 263 -9.33 -9.41 21.69
N ASP A 264 -9.93 -8.37 21.12
CA ASP A 264 -9.23 -7.20 20.65
C ASP A 264 -8.96 -6.18 21.80
N GLU A 265 -8.43 -5.01 21.47
CA GLU A 265 -8.11 -3.93 22.40
C GLU A 265 -9.33 -3.33 23.10
N ASN A 266 -10.53 -3.62 22.63
CA ASN A 266 -11.80 -3.17 23.22
C ASN A 266 -12.50 -4.28 24.01
N GLY A 267 -11.91 -5.50 24.06
CA GLY A 267 -12.52 -6.69 24.69
C GLY A 267 -13.59 -7.35 23.81
N GLU A 268 -13.59 -7.08 22.51
CA GLU A 268 -14.47 -7.75 21.56
C GLU A 268 -13.82 -9.02 21.01
N SER A 269 -14.61 -10.08 20.85
CA SER A 269 -14.11 -11.37 20.34
C SER A 269 -13.56 -11.23 18.93
N VAL A 270 -12.40 -11.83 18.68
CA VAL A 270 -11.77 -11.85 17.36
C VAL A 270 -12.31 -13.02 16.54
N PHE A 271 -13.10 -12.73 15.52
CA PHE A 271 -13.60 -13.71 14.56
C PHE A 271 -12.54 -13.97 13.47
N CYS A 272 -11.66 -14.95 13.70
CA CYS A 272 -10.61 -15.32 12.74
C CYS A 272 -11.22 -15.92 11.46
N ARG A 273 -10.74 -15.48 10.29
CA ARG A 273 -11.10 -16.01 8.96
C ARG A 273 -9.94 -16.68 8.26
N GLU A 274 -8.73 -16.13 8.39
CA GLU A 274 -7.57 -16.62 7.68
C GLU A 274 -6.30 -16.38 8.51
N LEU A 275 -5.31 -17.25 8.37
CA LEU A 275 -4.03 -17.16 9.04
C LEU A 275 -2.88 -17.26 8.03
N LEU A 276 -1.86 -16.44 8.20
CA LEU A 276 -0.63 -16.48 7.40
C LEU A 276 0.61 -16.29 8.27
N VAL A 277 1.51 -17.24 8.26
CA VAL A 277 2.85 -17.09 8.84
C VAL A 277 3.72 -16.31 7.85
N ALA A 278 3.90 -15.01 8.10
CA ALA A 278 4.70 -14.15 7.25
C ALA A 278 6.20 -14.34 7.47
N SER A 279 6.60 -14.61 8.73
CA SER A 279 7.97 -14.99 9.14
C SER A 279 7.93 -15.80 10.43
N ASP A 280 9.09 -16.29 10.90
CA ASP A 280 9.19 -17.02 12.18
C ASP A 280 8.73 -16.21 13.39
N ASN A 281 8.64 -14.88 13.24
CA ASN A 281 8.24 -13.96 14.32
C ASN A 281 6.91 -13.25 14.06
N GLU A 282 6.26 -13.49 12.92
CA GLU A 282 5.13 -12.67 12.50
C GLU A 282 3.99 -13.52 11.95
N LEU A 283 2.84 -13.46 12.62
CA LEU A 283 1.59 -14.08 12.22
C LEU A 283 0.59 -13.01 11.82
N TRP A 284 0.09 -13.08 10.59
CA TRP A 284 -0.98 -12.24 10.06
C TRP A 284 -2.31 -12.94 10.24
N ILE A 285 -3.27 -12.27 10.83
CA ILE A 285 -4.58 -12.80 11.20
C ILE A 285 -5.64 -11.96 10.51
N GLY A 286 -6.28 -12.52 9.51
CA GLY A 286 -7.45 -11.92 8.87
C GLY A 286 -8.70 -12.20 9.70
N ALA A 287 -9.45 -11.16 10.02
CA ALA A 287 -10.66 -11.26 10.82
C ALA A 287 -11.82 -10.43 10.22
N GLU A 288 -13.02 -10.54 10.77
CA GLU A 288 -14.17 -9.70 10.41
C GLU A 288 -13.96 -8.23 10.82
N SER A 289 -13.17 -8.00 11.86
CA SER A 289 -12.93 -6.67 12.45
C SER A 289 -11.69 -5.94 11.92
N GLY A 290 -10.93 -6.56 11.01
CA GLY A 290 -9.70 -6.02 10.45
C GLY A 290 -8.60 -7.06 10.28
N LEU A 291 -7.38 -6.55 10.11
CA LEU A 291 -6.17 -7.33 10.00
C LEU A 291 -5.32 -7.14 11.26
N TYR A 292 -4.97 -8.25 11.91
CA TYR A 292 -4.04 -8.22 13.05
C TYR A 292 -2.69 -8.75 12.61
N ILE A 293 -1.63 -8.02 12.93
CA ILE A 293 -0.25 -8.44 12.71
C ILE A 293 0.36 -8.71 14.07
N TYR A 294 0.48 -10.00 14.40
CA TYR A 294 0.92 -10.47 15.71
C TYR A 294 2.42 -10.78 15.70
N ASN A 295 3.18 -10.10 16.56
CA ASN A 295 4.58 -10.41 16.78
C ASN A 295 4.71 -11.53 17.80
N LEU A 296 5.07 -12.74 17.33
CA LEU A 296 5.15 -13.96 18.11
C LEU A 296 6.21 -13.92 19.23
N ARG A 297 7.28 -13.15 19.03
CA ARG A 297 8.36 -13.02 20.03
C ARG A 297 8.00 -12.05 21.14
N MET A 298 7.33 -10.97 20.82
CA MET A 298 6.97 -9.91 21.78
C MET A 298 5.62 -10.14 22.44
N GLY A 299 4.77 -11.02 21.90
CA GLY A 299 3.39 -11.22 22.36
C GLY A 299 2.52 -9.98 22.19
N LYS A 300 2.75 -9.19 21.13
CA LYS A 300 2.03 -7.94 20.85
C LYS A 300 1.53 -7.94 19.41
N TYR A 301 0.49 -7.17 19.14
CA TYR A 301 -0.05 -7.03 17.80
C TYR A 301 -0.31 -5.57 17.41
N VAL A 302 -0.42 -5.36 16.11
CA VAL A 302 -0.99 -4.15 15.50
C VAL A 302 -2.33 -4.53 14.90
N HIS A 303 -3.37 -3.73 15.16
CA HIS A 303 -4.69 -3.90 14.57
C HIS A 303 -4.92 -2.85 13.50
N LEU A 304 -5.05 -3.30 12.25
CA LEU A 304 -5.25 -2.44 11.08
C LEU A 304 -6.69 -2.52 10.60
N ARG A 305 -7.28 -1.36 10.37
CA ARG A 305 -8.66 -1.20 9.92
C ARG A 305 -8.75 -0.30 8.68
N SER A 306 -9.84 -0.43 7.96
CA SER A 306 -10.22 0.47 6.89
C SER A 306 -10.50 1.86 7.43
N SER A 307 -10.03 2.89 6.74
CA SER A 307 -10.28 4.29 7.06
C SER A 307 -10.58 5.09 5.81
N ILE A 308 -11.73 5.76 5.78
CA ILE A 308 -12.15 6.59 4.63
C ILE A 308 -11.20 7.78 4.40
N ASN A 309 -10.50 8.21 5.44
CA ASN A 309 -9.58 9.35 5.40
C ASN A 309 -8.14 8.94 5.11
N ASP A 310 -7.86 7.63 4.98
CA ASP A 310 -6.55 7.10 4.69
C ASP A 310 -6.55 6.29 3.39
N PRO A 311 -6.06 6.86 2.27
CA PRO A 311 -6.03 6.17 0.98
C PRO A 311 -5.08 4.97 0.93
N TYR A 312 -4.26 4.80 1.96
CA TYR A 312 -3.32 3.68 2.11
C TYR A 312 -3.76 2.66 3.16
N SER A 313 -4.91 2.85 3.79
CA SER A 313 -5.49 1.86 4.71
C SER A 313 -6.04 0.65 3.95
N LEU A 314 -6.46 -0.38 4.70
CA LEU A 314 -7.25 -1.47 4.15
C LEU A 314 -8.50 -0.92 3.45
N SER A 315 -8.89 -1.54 2.35
CA SER A 315 -10.11 -1.18 1.60
C SER A 315 -11.39 -1.64 2.29
N ASP A 316 -11.29 -2.62 3.20
CA ASP A 316 -12.40 -3.19 3.97
C ASP A 316 -11.87 -3.87 5.23
N ASN A 317 -12.70 -4.04 6.25
CA ASN A 317 -12.32 -4.70 7.51
C ASN A 317 -12.48 -6.22 7.45
N ALA A 318 -13.43 -6.74 6.69
CA ALA A 318 -13.66 -8.18 6.61
C ALA A 318 -12.61 -8.85 5.70
N ILE A 319 -11.60 -9.46 6.32
CA ILE A 319 -10.46 -10.09 5.64
C ILE A 319 -10.69 -11.59 5.50
N TYR A 320 -10.74 -12.08 4.27
CA TYR A 320 -11.14 -13.45 3.93
C TYR A 320 -10.02 -14.33 3.40
N SER A 321 -8.95 -13.75 2.85
CA SER A 321 -7.82 -14.51 2.34
C SER A 321 -6.51 -13.77 2.47
N LEU A 322 -5.43 -14.50 2.72
CA LEU A 322 -4.06 -13.99 2.87
C LEU A 322 -3.10 -14.84 2.03
N CYS A 323 -2.18 -14.20 1.34
CA CYS A 323 -1.14 -14.91 0.59
C CYS A 323 0.16 -14.12 0.63
N LYS A 324 1.28 -14.80 0.91
CA LYS A 324 2.61 -14.24 0.80
C LYS A 324 3.19 -14.60 -0.56
N ASP A 325 3.62 -13.60 -1.33
CA ASP A 325 4.31 -13.83 -2.59
C ASP A 325 5.79 -14.21 -2.39
N ARG A 326 6.46 -14.60 -3.46
CA ARG A 326 7.88 -15.03 -3.41
C ARG A 326 8.83 -13.90 -3.12
N GLU A 327 8.45 -12.67 -3.44
CA GLU A 327 9.19 -11.44 -3.13
C GLU A 327 9.02 -11.06 -1.65
N GLY A 328 8.07 -11.70 -0.95
CA GLY A 328 7.74 -11.49 0.46
C GLY A 328 6.69 -10.42 0.70
N GLY A 329 6.05 -9.91 -0.35
CA GLY A 329 4.86 -9.06 -0.26
C GLY A 329 3.65 -9.86 0.24
N ILE A 330 2.71 -9.18 0.88
CA ILE A 330 1.50 -9.81 1.41
C ILE A 330 0.27 -9.30 0.64
N TRP A 331 -0.49 -10.25 0.12
CA TRP A 331 -1.75 -10.03 -0.58
C TRP A 331 -2.91 -10.37 0.36
N ILE A 332 -3.87 -9.48 0.45
CA ILE A 332 -4.98 -9.54 1.39
C ILE A 332 -6.29 -9.41 0.60
N GLY A 333 -7.11 -10.44 0.61
CA GLY A 333 -8.44 -10.42 0.02
C GLY A 333 -9.49 -10.04 1.06
N SER A 334 -10.35 -9.10 0.70
CA SER A 334 -11.45 -8.64 1.56
C SER A 334 -12.82 -8.98 0.97
N TYR A 335 -13.86 -8.82 1.79
CA TYR A 335 -15.22 -9.16 1.38
C TYR A 335 -15.84 -8.14 0.42
N PHE A 336 -15.66 -6.83 0.65
CA PHE A 336 -16.22 -5.77 -0.18
C PHE A 336 -15.18 -4.88 -0.86
N GLY A 337 -13.93 -4.89 -0.39
CA GLY A 337 -12.90 -3.94 -0.78
C GLY A 337 -11.97 -4.39 -1.92
N GLY A 338 -12.06 -5.65 -2.36
CA GLY A 338 -11.14 -6.20 -3.35
C GLY A 338 -9.86 -6.73 -2.71
N VAL A 339 -8.73 -6.44 -3.34
CA VAL A 339 -7.39 -6.90 -2.94
C VAL A 339 -6.58 -5.75 -2.39
N ASN A 340 -5.91 -5.97 -1.27
CA ASN A 340 -4.92 -5.06 -0.71
C ASN A 340 -3.54 -5.71 -0.83
N TYR A 341 -2.55 -4.96 -1.27
CA TYR A 341 -1.18 -5.43 -1.39
C TYR A 341 -0.25 -4.64 -0.48
N TYR A 342 0.50 -5.34 0.34
CA TYR A 342 1.55 -4.81 1.21
C TYR A 342 2.92 -5.25 0.67
N PRO A 343 3.73 -4.34 0.10
CA PRO A 343 5.01 -4.69 -0.50
C PRO A 343 6.07 -4.98 0.58
N ARG A 344 6.98 -5.94 0.31
CA ARG A 344 8.12 -6.25 1.19
C ARG A 344 9.07 -5.07 1.38
N PHE A 345 9.30 -4.32 0.31
CA PHE A 345 10.18 -3.17 0.35
C PHE A 345 9.37 -1.95 0.73
N TYR A 346 9.53 -1.52 1.97
CA TYR A 346 9.02 -0.23 2.41
C TYR A 346 9.67 0.87 1.61
N THR A 347 8.89 1.85 1.20
CA THR A 347 9.46 3.15 0.92
C THR A 347 9.96 3.69 2.27
N TYR A 348 11.25 3.98 2.38
CA TYR A 348 11.84 4.67 3.54
C TYR A 348 11.26 6.09 3.73
N PHE A 349 10.21 6.42 2.98
CA PHE A 349 9.55 7.71 2.98
C PHE A 349 8.23 7.63 3.74
N GLU A 350 8.13 8.43 4.78
CA GLU A 350 6.87 8.68 5.46
C GLU A 350 5.93 9.45 4.53
N LYS A 351 4.67 9.04 4.44
CA LYS A 351 3.67 9.64 3.55
C LYS A 351 2.77 10.59 4.31
N TYR A 352 2.70 11.83 3.82
CA TYR A 352 1.79 12.84 4.32
C TYR A 352 0.71 13.13 3.27
N TYR A 353 -0.54 13.04 3.66
CA TYR A 353 -1.70 13.17 2.78
C TYR A 353 -2.87 13.86 3.51
N PRO A 354 -3.90 14.33 2.78
CA PRO A 354 -5.09 14.92 3.39
C PRO A 354 -5.88 13.87 4.18
N LYS A 355 -6.02 14.07 5.49
CA LYS A 355 -6.76 13.18 6.39
C LYS A 355 -8.18 13.66 6.69
N GLY A 356 -8.58 14.83 6.20
CA GLY A 356 -9.86 15.46 6.53
C GLY A 356 -9.97 15.93 7.99
N THR A 357 -8.86 15.96 8.72
CA THR A 357 -8.75 16.41 10.13
C THR A 357 -7.85 17.63 10.22
N ASP A 358 -7.90 18.33 11.36
CA ASP A 358 -7.08 19.52 11.63
C ASP A 358 -5.56 19.23 11.63
N ASN A 359 -5.17 17.97 11.84
CA ASN A 359 -3.77 17.53 11.78
C ASN A 359 -3.45 16.72 10.53
N GLY A 360 -3.76 17.24 9.36
CA GLY A 360 -3.46 16.65 8.06
C GLY A 360 -3.01 17.69 7.06
N LEU A 361 -2.37 17.23 5.97
CA LEU A 361 -2.08 18.11 4.83
C LEU A 361 -3.39 18.61 4.22
N HIS A 362 -3.50 19.90 3.95
CA HIS A 362 -4.58 20.49 3.16
C HIS A 362 -4.14 20.62 1.70
N GLY A 363 -4.90 20.01 0.80
CA GLY A 363 -4.61 19.92 -0.63
C GLY A 363 -3.85 18.64 -1.03
N LYS A 364 -4.14 18.18 -2.23
CA LYS A 364 -3.57 16.95 -2.81
C LYS A 364 -2.39 17.24 -3.76
N ARG A 365 -2.31 18.48 -4.27
CA ARG A 365 -1.32 18.89 -5.28
C ARG A 365 -0.29 19.80 -4.63
N VAL A 366 0.75 19.21 -4.08
CA VAL A 366 1.87 19.96 -3.51
C VAL A 366 2.71 20.53 -4.64
N ARG A 367 3.06 21.82 -4.53
CA ARG A 367 3.82 22.56 -5.53
C ARG A 367 5.17 23.05 -5.04
N GLU A 368 5.23 23.56 -3.82
CA GLU A 368 6.43 24.26 -3.35
C GLU A 368 6.67 24.00 -1.87
N PHE A 369 7.94 24.02 -1.47
CA PHE A 369 8.39 23.86 -0.10
C PHE A 369 9.35 24.99 0.29
N CYS A 370 9.23 25.45 1.52
CA CYS A 370 10.19 26.39 2.09
C CYS A 370 10.36 26.09 3.59
N GLN A 371 11.61 25.97 4.06
CA GLN A 371 11.89 25.79 5.49
C GLN A 371 12.24 27.15 6.11
N ASP A 372 11.63 27.46 7.25
CA ASP A 372 11.95 28.67 8.00
C ASP A 372 13.12 28.47 8.99
N ASN A 373 13.56 29.57 9.62
CA ASN A 373 14.67 29.58 10.57
C ASN A 373 14.40 28.79 11.85
N GLN A 374 13.15 28.38 12.12
CA GLN A 374 12.75 27.52 13.24
C GLN A 374 12.72 26.05 12.86
N GLY A 375 12.97 25.71 11.60
CA GLY A 375 12.91 24.37 11.06
C GLY A 375 11.49 23.92 10.69
N ILE A 376 10.52 24.81 10.69
CA ILE A 376 9.16 24.55 10.22
C ILE A 376 9.15 24.50 8.70
N LEU A 377 8.48 23.52 8.13
CA LEU A 377 8.31 23.37 6.70
C LEU A 377 6.99 23.99 6.26
N TRP A 378 7.08 25.00 5.39
CA TRP A 378 5.96 25.63 4.73
C TRP A 378 5.69 24.94 3.40
N ILE A 379 4.45 24.55 3.16
CA ILE A 379 4.04 23.74 2.01
C ILE A 379 2.93 24.44 1.25
N GLY A 380 3.24 24.82 0.03
CA GLY A 380 2.27 25.40 -0.91
C GLY A 380 1.56 24.30 -1.70
N THR A 381 0.24 24.38 -1.76
CA THR A 381 -0.60 23.48 -2.55
C THR A 381 -1.50 24.25 -3.52
N GLU A 382 -1.87 23.61 -4.65
CA GLU A 382 -2.78 24.23 -5.63
C GLU A 382 -4.22 24.34 -5.10
N ASP A 383 -4.65 23.32 -4.38
CA ASP A 383 -6.05 23.11 -4.01
C ASP A 383 -6.34 23.26 -2.51
N GLY A 384 -5.32 23.39 -1.67
CA GLY A 384 -5.45 23.53 -0.22
C GLY A 384 -4.74 24.76 0.39
N GLY A 385 -4.07 25.58 -0.44
CA GLY A 385 -3.41 26.80 -0.01
C GLY A 385 -2.07 26.58 0.69
N LEU A 386 -1.81 27.31 1.77
CA LEU A 386 -0.54 27.28 2.50
C LEU A 386 -0.66 26.47 3.78
N ASN A 387 0.17 25.44 3.89
CA ASN A 387 0.30 24.58 5.07
C ASN A 387 1.59 24.88 5.81
N ARG A 388 1.59 24.59 7.10
CA ARG A 388 2.74 24.67 8.00
C ARG A 388 2.91 23.32 8.68
N PHE A 389 4.05 22.68 8.51
CA PHE A 389 4.38 21.38 9.10
C PHE A 389 5.55 21.49 10.07
N ASN A 390 5.37 20.97 11.26
CA ASN A 390 6.44 20.84 12.23
C ASN A 390 7.05 19.42 12.18
N PRO A 391 8.26 19.25 11.63
CA PRO A 391 8.87 17.91 11.49
C PRO A 391 9.18 17.23 12.83
N LYS A 392 9.39 17.99 13.92
CA LYS A 392 9.70 17.44 15.25
C LYS A 392 8.50 16.82 15.93
N THR A 393 7.34 17.47 15.80
CA THR A 393 6.07 17.00 16.40
C THR A 393 5.19 16.26 15.44
N LYS A 394 5.55 16.23 14.15
CA LYS A 394 4.77 15.66 13.03
C LYS A 394 3.35 16.24 12.93
N THR A 395 3.20 17.53 13.26
CA THR A 395 1.90 18.20 13.27
C THR A 395 1.76 19.20 12.14
N PHE A 396 0.56 19.24 11.55
CA PHE A 396 0.17 20.22 10.56
C PHE A 396 -0.65 21.33 11.19
N SER A 397 -0.53 22.53 10.63
CA SER A 397 -1.46 23.64 10.80
C SER A 397 -1.59 24.38 9.47
N PHE A 398 -2.69 25.06 9.29
CA PHE A 398 -3.00 25.78 8.05
C PHE A 398 -3.56 27.16 8.34
N PHE A 399 -3.56 28.02 7.31
CA PHE A 399 -4.05 29.40 7.43
C PHE A 399 -5.56 29.47 7.23
N THR A 400 -6.22 30.20 8.07
CA THR A 400 -7.63 30.60 7.93
C THR A 400 -7.74 32.11 7.72
N PRO A 401 -8.53 32.58 6.75
CA PRO A 401 -9.25 31.79 5.75
C PRO A 401 -8.33 31.19 4.68
N SER A 402 -8.53 29.95 4.32
CA SER A 402 -7.77 29.26 3.27
C SER A 402 -7.85 29.98 1.93
N SER A 403 -8.92 30.73 1.70
CA SER A 403 -9.12 31.59 0.51
C SER A 403 -8.04 32.67 0.32
N ALA A 404 -7.24 32.98 1.35
CA ALA A 404 -6.15 33.94 1.23
C ALA A 404 -4.99 33.42 0.36
N PHE A 405 -4.77 32.10 0.34
CA PHE A 405 -3.64 31.42 -0.30
C PHE A 405 -4.10 30.34 -1.29
N THR A 406 -5.11 30.61 -2.09
CA THR A 406 -5.50 29.66 -3.13
C THR A 406 -4.42 29.55 -4.19
N ASN A 407 -4.07 28.29 -4.55
CA ASN A 407 -3.15 27.97 -5.62
C ASN A 407 -1.77 28.61 -5.44
N VAL A 408 -1.02 28.11 -4.46
CA VAL A 408 0.33 28.58 -4.11
C VAL A 408 1.34 27.95 -5.07
N HIS A 409 2.17 28.78 -5.70
CA HIS A 409 3.19 28.37 -6.66
C HIS A 409 4.62 28.71 -6.27
N GLY A 410 4.86 29.83 -5.62
CA GLY A 410 6.20 30.26 -5.23
C GLY A 410 6.32 30.50 -3.73
N LEU A 411 7.35 29.97 -3.10
CA LEU A 411 7.68 30.21 -1.70
C LEU A 411 9.13 30.64 -1.56
N CYS A 412 9.39 31.74 -0.87
CA CYS A 412 10.74 32.19 -0.58
C CYS A 412 10.81 32.82 0.82
N LEU A 413 11.71 32.31 1.67
CA LEU A 413 12.00 32.91 2.97
C LEU A 413 12.98 34.07 2.80
N ILE A 414 12.56 35.25 3.23
CA ILE A 414 13.38 36.47 3.22
C ILE A 414 13.40 37.00 4.65
N ASP A 415 14.52 36.81 5.32
CA ASP A 415 14.69 37.05 6.75
C ASP A 415 13.67 36.24 7.60
N ASN A 416 12.72 36.87 8.27
CA ASN A 416 11.64 36.17 9.02
C ASN A 416 10.27 36.28 8.30
N HIS A 417 10.28 36.61 7.01
CA HIS A 417 9.09 36.77 6.22
C HIS A 417 9.04 35.75 5.08
N LEU A 418 7.97 34.99 5.03
CA LEU A 418 7.70 34.09 3.92
C LEU A 418 6.94 34.85 2.82
N TRP A 419 7.56 34.97 1.67
CA TRP A 419 6.93 35.50 0.46
C TRP A 419 6.20 34.38 -0.26
N VAL A 420 4.91 34.55 -0.48
CA VAL A 420 4.01 33.53 -1.03
C VAL A 420 3.43 34.02 -2.34
N GLY A 421 3.89 33.47 -3.45
CA GLY A 421 3.36 33.69 -4.79
C GLY A 421 2.13 32.82 -5.05
N THR A 422 1.09 33.43 -5.60
CA THR A 422 -0.17 32.73 -5.92
C THR A 422 -0.53 32.85 -7.39
N PHE A 423 -1.39 31.99 -7.89
CA PHE A 423 -1.83 32.01 -9.29
C PHE A 423 -2.67 33.26 -9.67
N SER A 424 -3.41 33.84 -8.75
CA SER A 424 -4.34 34.95 -9.14
C SER A 424 -4.47 36.07 -8.11
N LYS A 425 -3.77 35.94 -6.97
CA LYS A 425 -3.92 36.92 -5.87
C LYS A 425 -2.63 37.68 -5.54
N GLY A 426 -1.66 37.64 -6.45
CA GLY A 426 -0.37 38.30 -6.29
C GLY A 426 0.54 37.62 -5.28
N VAL A 427 1.31 38.43 -4.57
CA VAL A 427 2.23 37.98 -3.51
C VAL A 427 1.70 38.42 -2.16
N LYS A 428 1.75 37.50 -1.20
CA LYS A 428 1.51 37.79 0.22
C LYS A 428 2.79 37.57 1.01
N VAL A 429 3.08 38.49 1.90
CA VAL A 429 4.22 38.40 2.82
C VAL A 429 3.70 38.02 4.19
N VAL A 430 4.16 36.90 4.73
CA VAL A 430 3.74 36.31 6.01
C VAL A 430 4.89 36.41 7.01
N ASP A 431 4.66 36.98 8.19
CA ASP A 431 5.59 36.87 9.31
C ASP A 431 5.57 35.43 9.83
N THR A 432 6.70 34.72 9.78
CA THR A 432 6.76 33.29 10.11
C THR A 432 6.57 33.00 11.60
N ARG A 433 6.77 33.98 12.49
CA ARG A 433 6.59 33.81 13.95
C ARG A 433 5.14 33.96 14.36
N THR A 434 4.43 34.93 13.78
CA THR A 434 3.04 35.23 14.13
C THR A 434 2.02 34.58 13.21
N GLY A 435 2.43 34.20 12.00
CA GLY A 435 1.53 33.73 10.95
C GLY A 435 0.69 34.85 10.31
N ALA A 436 0.93 36.11 10.62
CA ALA A 436 0.14 37.21 10.08
C ALA A 436 0.60 37.59 8.67
N ILE A 437 -0.35 37.92 7.79
CA ILE A 437 -0.06 38.56 6.51
C ILE A 437 0.27 40.03 6.80
N VAL A 438 1.54 40.39 6.66
CA VAL A 438 2.03 41.77 6.92
C VAL A 438 1.99 42.64 5.69
N LYS A 439 1.98 42.04 4.48
CA LYS A 439 1.93 42.77 3.24
C LYS A 439 1.29 41.98 2.11
N THR A 440 0.69 42.68 1.16
CA THR A 440 0.15 42.10 -0.08
C THR A 440 0.53 42.98 -1.27
N TYR A 441 1.11 42.34 -2.29
CA TYR A 441 1.39 43.00 -3.57
C TYR A 441 0.47 42.43 -4.64
N GLN A 442 -0.12 43.34 -5.42
CA GLN A 442 -1.01 42.99 -6.53
C GLN A 442 -0.73 43.90 -7.73
N LYS A 443 -1.20 43.45 -8.90
CA LYS A 443 -1.24 44.30 -10.09
C LYS A 443 -2.18 45.49 -9.86
N THR A 444 -1.70 46.68 -10.18
CA THR A 444 -2.45 47.94 -10.21
C THR A 444 -2.13 48.67 -11.50
N ASP A 445 -2.66 49.89 -11.67
CA ASP A 445 -2.36 50.75 -12.81
C ASP A 445 -0.93 51.33 -12.75
N SER A 446 -0.25 51.23 -11.63
CA SER A 446 1.15 51.68 -11.51
C SER A 446 2.08 50.80 -12.37
N PRO A 447 2.94 51.40 -13.19
CA PRO A 447 3.92 50.66 -13.99
C PRO A 447 4.95 49.92 -13.14
N ARG A 448 5.06 50.24 -11.85
CA ARG A 448 5.95 49.62 -10.88
C ARG A 448 5.23 48.62 -9.96
N SER A 449 3.96 48.33 -10.23
CA SER A 449 3.24 47.23 -9.56
C SER A 449 3.58 45.89 -10.19
N LEU A 450 3.06 44.79 -9.63
CA LEU A 450 3.13 43.48 -10.30
C LEU A 450 2.60 43.60 -11.73
N ILE A 451 3.29 42.97 -12.69
CA ILE A 451 2.86 42.91 -14.08
C ILE A 451 1.62 42.05 -14.25
N ASP A 452 1.51 41.02 -13.39
CA ASP A 452 0.38 40.10 -13.30
C ASP A 452 0.24 39.54 -11.88
N ASN A 453 -0.98 39.13 -11.48
CA ASN A 453 -1.25 38.55 -10.18
C ASN A 453 -0.88 37.06 -10.08
N SER A 454 -0.43 36.47 -11.19
CA SER A 454 0.02 35.07 -11.22
C SER A 454 1.54 35.02 -11.06
N VAL A 455 1.99 34.70 -9.85
CA VAL A 455 3.41 34.63 -9.49
C VAL A 455 3.78 33.17 -9.23
N PHE A 456 4.65 32.63 -10.09
CA PHE A 456 4.99 31.20 -10.11
C PHE A 456 6.27 30.86 -9.36
N SER A 457 7.25 31.74 -9.33
CA SER A 457 8.50 31.53 -8.63
C SER A 457 8.98 32.82 -7.97
N ILE A 458 9.62 32.68 -6.82
CA ILE A 458 10.25 33.79 -6.08
C ILE A 458 11.65 33.31 -5.67
N CYS A 459 12.67 34.08 -6.08
CA CYS A 459 14.06 33.77 -5.77
C CYS A 459 14.73 34.95 -5.09
N ARG A 460 15.40 34.70 -3.96
CA ARG A 460 16.34 35.64 -3.35
C ARG A 460 17.76 35.21 -3.71
N THR A 461 18.51 36.11 -4.33
CA THR A 461 19.90 35.87 -4.65
C THR A 461 20.82 36.02 -3.43
N THR A 462 22.03 35.50 -3.53
CA THR A 462 23.09 35.64 -2.51
C THR A 462 23.48 37.11 -2.28
N THR A 463 23.31 37.98 -3.31
CA THR A 463 23.48 39.45 -3.19
C THR A 463 22.31 40.14 -2.49
N GLY A 464 21.21 39.40 -2.24
CA GLY A 464 20.00 39.89 -1.58
C GLY A 464 18.95 40.46 -2.50
N ASP A 465 19.16 40.42 -3.81
CA ASP A 465 18.13 40.80 -4.78
C ASP A 465 16.98 39.80 -4.76
N ILE A 466 15.77 40.24 -4.99
CA ILE A 466 14.57 39.38 -5.01
C ILE A 466 13.95 39.48 -6.41
N TYR A 467 13.82 38.30 -7.04
CA TYR A 467 13.21 38.19 -8.36
C TYR A 467 11.90 37.40 -8.27
N LEU A 468 10.92 37.82 -9.09
CA LEU A 468 9.59 37.18 -9.19
C LEU A 468 9.31 36.78 -10.62
N GLY A 469 9.09 35.50 -10.84
CA GLY A 469 8.64 34.95 -12.12
C GLY A 469 7.11 35.02 -12.22
N THR A 470 6.61 35.65 -13.25
CA THR A 470 5.18 35.82 -13.47
C THR A 470 4.74 35.23 -14.81
N LEU A 471 3.43 35.19 -15.04
CA LEU A 471 2.86 34.76 -16.33
C LEU A 471 3.34 35.65 -17.51
N PHE A 472 3.68 36.91 -17.26
CA PHE A 472 4.01 37.89 -18.31
C PHE A 472 5.37 38.57 -18.18
N GLY A 473 6.28 38.02 -17.36
CA GLY A 473 7.64 38.55 -17.26
C GLY A 473 8.34 38.25 -15.96
N LEU A 474 9.55 38.79 -15.89
CA LEU A 474 10.40 38.76 -14.69
C LEU A 474 10.38 40.14 -14.04
N LEU A 475 10.22 40.15 -12.73
CA LEU A 475 10.26 41.36 -11.90
C LEU A 475 11.43 41.27 -10.92
N ARG A 476 12.05 42.41 -10.62
CA ARG A 476 12.99 42.59 -9.52
C ARG A 476 12.37 43.51 -8.47
N TYR A 477 12.36 43.06 -7.21
CA TYR A 477 11.84 43.90 -6.13
C TYR A 477 12.82 45.02 -5.78
N ASN A 478 12.32 46.23 -5.72
CA ASN A 478 13.05 47.40 -5.30
C ASN A 478 12.75 47.71 -3.83
N ARG A 479 13.74 47.48 -2.97
CA ARG A 479 13.59 47.65 -1.51
C ARG A 479 13.44 49.12 -1.09
N GLN A 480 13.97 50.09 -1.87
CA GLN A 480 13.93 51.51 -1.50
C GLN A 480 12.55 52.12 -1.72
N SER A 481 11.94 51.78 -2.85
CA SER A 481 10.61 52.29 -3.23
C SER A 481 9.49 51.33 -2.87
N ASP A 482 9.81 50.11 -2.44
CA ASP A 482 8.88 49.07 -2.07
C ASP A 482 7.91 48.67 -3.20
N ASP A 483 8.46 48.57 -4.40
CA ASP A 483 7.77 48.28 -5.65
C ASP A 483 8.61 47.37 -6.55
N PHE A 484 8.32 47.27 -7.85
CA PHE A 484 8.95 46.34 -8.76
C PHE A 484 9.50 47.00 -10.02
N ASP A 485 10.72 46.64 -10.38
CA ASP A 485 11.32 46.95 -11.67
C ASP A 485 11.09 45.76 -12.63
N ARG A 486 10.70 46.08 -13.88
CA ARG A 486 10.51 45.06 -14.93
C ARG A 486 11.84 44.77 -15.61
N ILE A 487 12.10 43.50 -15.92
CA ILE A 487 13.27 43.08 -16.70
C ILE A 487 12.84 42.99 -18.18
N PRO A 488 13.32 43.92 -19.04
CA PRO A 488 12.80 44.07 -20.40
C PRO A 488 12.97 42.81 -21.27
N GLU A 489 14.07 42.09 -21.10
CA GLU A 489 14.42 40.90 -21.88
C GLU A 489 13.39 39.76 -21.71
N LEU A 490 12.67 39.77 -20.59
CA LEU A 490 11.68 38.75 -20.24
C LEU A 490 10.23 39.25 -20.39
N ASN A 491 10.00 40.43 -20.94
CA ASN A 491 8.64 40.94 -21.15
C ASN A 491 7.80 40.01 -22.02
N GLY A 492 6.59 39.67 -21.55
CA GLY A 492 5.67 38.75 -22.22
C GLY A 492 6.09 37.27 -22.16
N ARG A 493 7.12 36.92 -21.38
CA ARG A 493 7.55 35.53 -21.20
C ARG A 493 6.96 34.97 -19.92
N PHE A 494 6.43 33.77 -20.00
CA PHE A 494 5.98 33.05 -18.82
C PHE A 494 7.20 32.44 -18.09
N VAL A 495 7.63 33.08 -16.99
CA VAL A 495 8.74 32.62 -16.15
C VAL A 495 8.19 31.67 -15.10
N TYR A 496 8.54 30.40 -15.22
CA TYR A 496 7.99 29.30 -14.41
C TYR A 496 8.84 28.99 -13.17
N ASP A 497 10.18 29.00 -13.31
CA ASP A 497 11.12 28.78 -12.21
C ASP A 497 12.33 29.72 -12.33
N ILE A 498 12.92 30.04 -11.17
CA ILE A 498 14.08 30.93 -11.05
C ILE A 498 15.07 30.31 -10.08
N LYS A 499 16.34 30.16 -10.49
CA LYS A 499 17.41 29.68 -9.64
C LYS A 499 18.67 30.51 -9.83
N GLU A 500 19.34 30.86 -8.73
CA GLU A 500 20.72 31.32 -8.74
C GLU A 500 21.65 30.12 -8.64
N ASP A 501 22.66 30.02 -9.51
CA ASP A 501 23.68 28.99 -9.41
C ASP A 501 24.81 29.40 -8.45
N SER A 502 25.69 28.47 -8.13
CA SER A 502 26.84 28.71 -7.23
C SER A 502 27.86 29.72 -7.78
N GLY A 503 27.79 30.06 -9.08
CA GLY A 503 28.55 31.12 -9.73
C GLY A 503 27.88 32.49 -9.66
N GLY A 504 26.67 32.57 -9.10
CA GLY A 504 25.86 33.78 -9.02
C GLY A 504 25.08 34.10 -10.30
N ASN A 505 25.06 33.23 -11.30
CA ASN A 505 24.26 33.43 -12.50
C ASN A 505 22.79 33.09 -12.19
N LEU A 506 21.88 33.87 -12.81
CA LEU A 506 20.44 33.67 -12.62
C LEU A 506 19.87 32.87 -13.79
N TRP A 507 19.41 31.67 -13.52
CA TRP A 507 18.76 30.78 -14.47
C TRP A 507 17.24 30.89 -14.38
N LEU A 508 16.58 30.93 -15.53
CA LEU A 508 15.13 31.05 -15.66
C LEU A 508 14.56 29.93 -16.54
N ALA A 509 13.61 29.21 -16.02
CA ALA A 509 12.78 28.29 -16.81
C ALA A 509 11.59 29.05 -17.38
N THR A 510 11.35 28.95 -18.68
CA THR A 510 10.15 29.50 -19.30
C THR A 510 9.26 28.42 -19.91
N TYR A 511 7.94 28.68 -19.90
CA TYR A 511 6.96 27.66 -20.32
C TYR A 511 6.94 27.41 -21.84
N ALA A 512 7.47 28.29 -22.66
CA ALA A 512 7.45 28.13 -24.13
C ALA A 512 8.61 28.83 -24.87
N ASN A 513 9.61 29.34 -24.14
CA ASN A 513 10.70 30.13 -24.72
C ASN A 513 12.08 29.63 -24.25
N GLY A 514 12.19 28.36 -23.90
CA GLY A 514 13.43 27.71 -23.48
C GLY A 514 13.91 28.16 -22.10
N ALA A 515 15.22 28.15 -21.89
CA ALA A 515 15.88 28.57 -20.68
C ALA A 515 16.68 29.86 -20.90
N TYR A 516 16.60 30.78 -19.95
CA TYR A 516 17.45 31.98 -19.95
C TYR A 516 18.49 31.90 -18.84
N CYS A 517 19.67 32.43 -19.10
CA CYS A 517 20.72 32.57 -18.10
C CYS A 517 21.23 34.01 -18.12
N TYR A 518 21.16 34.70 -16.98
CA TYR A 518 21.88 35.97 -16.79
C TYR A 518 23.26 35.70 -16.26
N ASN A 519 24.27 35.91 -17.08
CA ASN A 519 25.64 35.80 -16.65
C ASN A 519 26.03 37.09 -15.90
N VAL A 520 26.32 36.95 -14.60
CA VAL A 520 26.61 38.08 -13.71
C VAL A 520 27.93 38.72 -14.06
N SER A 521 28.94 37.98 -14.48
CA SER A 521 30.27 38.48 -14.83
C SER A 521 30.22 39.31 -16.14
N GLU A 522 29.47 38.85 -17.12
CA GLU A 522 29.32 39.51 -18.42
C GLU A 522 28.19 40.57 -18.44
N LYS A 523 27.31 40.52 -17.44
CA LYS A 523 26.09 41.34 -17.36
C LYS A 523 25.19 41.18 -18.57
N LYS A 524 25.06 39.96 -19.08
CA LYS A 524 24.32 39.65 -20.30
C LYS A 524 23.34 38.49 -20.08
N TRP A 525 22.22 38.60 -20.79
CA TRP A 525 21.25 37.51 -20.92
C TRP A 525 21.61 36.61 -22.10
N LYS A 526 21.48 35.32 -21.91
CA LYS A 526 21.57 34.30 -22.95
C LYS A 526 20.30 33.45 -22.92
N ASN A 527 19.77 33.12 -24.12
CA ASN A 527 18.61 32.26 -24.26
C ASN A 527 19.03 30.96 -24.95
N TYR A 528 18.62 29.84 -24.38
CA TYR A 528 18.82 28.48 -24.89
C TYR A 528 17.49 27.93 -25.35
N LEU A 529 17.40 27.54 -26.61
CA LEU A 529 16.21 27.02 -27.27
C LEU A 529 16.43 25.58 -27.76
N HIS A 530 15.34 24.89 -28.01
CA HIS A 530 15.34 23.64 -28.73
C HIS A 530 15.63 23.87 -30.21
N ASP A 531 16.48 23.00 -30.80
CA ASP A 531 16.76 22.97 -32.22
C ASP A 531 16.69 21.50 -32.68
N GLU A 532 15.72 21.17 -33.53
CA GLU A 532 15.52 19.80 -34.05
C GLU A 532 16.74 19.24 -34.79
N ASN A 533 17.58 20.13 -35.36
CA ASN A 533 18.81 19.72 -36.07
C ASN A 533 20.03 19.60 -35.17
N ASN A 534 19.92 19.98 -33.91
CA ASN A 534 21.03 19.93 -32.97
C ASN A 534 20.69 19.07 -31.73
N PRO A 535 21.11 17.79 -31.69
CA PRO A 535 20.81 16.89 -30.57
C PRO A 535 21.45 17.34 -29.23
N LYS A 536 22.33 18.32 -29.24
CA LYS A 536 22.96 18.92 -28.06
C LYS A 536 22.27 20.24 -27.65
N SER A 537 21.21 20.64 -28.31
CA SER A 537 20.36 21.76 -27.88
C SER A 537 19.47 21.35 -26.71
N LEU A 538 18.74 22.31 -26.14
CA LEU A 538 17.70 22.04 -25.13
C LEU A 538 16.69 21.01 -25.69
N PRO A 539 16.29 19.97 -24.92
CA PRO A 539 15.43 18.91 -25.46
C PRO A 539 14.00 19.35 -25.79
N TYR A 540 13.51 20.42 -25.15
CA TYR A 540 12.21 21.03 -25.42
C TYR A 540 12.10 22.45 -24.83
N ASP A 541 11.35 23.35 -25.47
CA ASP A 541 11.25 24.75 -25.04
C ASP A 541 10.37 25.01 -23.81
N LYS A 542 9.56 24.03 -23.40
CA LYS A 542 8.81 24.13 -22.14
C LYS A 542 9.66 23.62 -20.98
N VAL A 543 10.38 24.53 -20.35
CA VAL A 543 11.21 24.23 -19.19
C VAL A 543 10.40 24.45 -17.92
N LEU A 544 10.39 23.45 -17.04
CA LEU A 544 9.57 23.44 -15.82
C LEU A 544 10.37 23.70 -14.55
N SER A 545 11.61 23.26 -14.48
CA SER A 545 12.40 23.40 -13.26
C SER A 545 13.88 23.42 -13.57
N ILE A 546 14.63 24.10 -12.73
CA ILE A 546 16.10 24.20 -12.76
C ILE A 546 16.63 23.80 -11.41
N PHE A 547 17.70 22.99 -11.42
CA PHE A 547 18.33 22.49 -10.22
C PHE A 547 19.86 22.45 -10.39
N GLU A 548 20.61 22.94 -9.39
CA GLU A 548 22.04 22.74 -9.28
C GLU A 548 22.35 21.63 -8.29
N ASP A 549 23.09 20.61 -8.73
CA ASP A 549 23.46 19.49 -7.87
C ASP A 549 24.69 19.80 -6.98
N SER A 550 25.06 18.86 -6.09
CA SER A 550 26.22 19.00 -5.20
C SER A 550 27.57 19.09 -5.93
N HIS A 551 27.60 18.73 -7.22
CA HIS A 551 28.78 18.86 -8.10
C HIS A 551 28.75 20.15 -8.94
N ARG A 552 27.85 21.08 -8.63
CA ARG A 552 27.62 22.34 -9.33
C ARG A 552 27.19 22.17 -10.81
N GLN A 553 26.51 21.06 -11.09
CA GLN A 553 25.97 20.80 -12.42
C GLN A 553 24.52 21.33 -12.50
N ILE A 554 24.22 22.06 -13.57
CA ILE A 554 22.89 22.60 -13.78
C ILE A 554 22.04 21.60 -14.56
N TRP A 555 20.91 21.22 -13.97
CA TRP A 555 19.92 20.31 -14.52
C TRP A 555 18.62 21.05 -14.83
N LEU A 556 18.01 20.74 -15.95
CA LEU A 556 16.74 21.29 -16.36
C LEU A 556 15.75 20.16 -16.67
N THR A 557 14.51 20.33 -16.26
CA THR A 557 13.42 19.44 -16.63
C THR A 557 12.51 20.09 -17.63
N THR A 558 12.01 19.32 -18.62
CA THR A 558 11.14 19.84 -19.67
C THR A 558 9.85 19.05 -19.77
N GLN A 559 8.79 19.71 -20.23
CA GLN A 559 7.51 19.04 -20.47
C GLN A 559 7.50 18.39 -21.86
N GLY A 560 7.84 17.10 -21.94
CA GLY A 560 7.81 16.31 -23.17
C GLY A 560 9.19 15.90 -23.70
N GLY A 561 10.28 16.59 -23.30
CA GLY A 561 11.64 16.27 -23.72
C GLY A 561 12.52 15.59 -22.67
N GLY A 562 11.94 15.16 -21.52
CA GLY A 562 12.71 14.57 -20.42
C GLY A 562 13.48 15.60 -19.60
N PHE A 563 14.71 15.27 -19.19
CA PHE A 563 15.58 16.20 -18.48
C PHE A 563 16.96 16.27 -19.17
N CYS A 564 17.67 17.35 -18.90
CA CYS A 564 18.99 17.58 -19.49
C CYS A 564 19.94 18.22 -18.47
N ARG A 565 21.23 18.05 -18.74
CA ARG A 565 22.31 18.66 -17.98
C ARG A 565 23.05 19.66 -18.86
N PHE A 566 23.20 20.87 -18.38
CA PHE A 566 23.99 21.91 -19.06
C PHE A 566 25.50 21.60 -19.01
N GLN A 567 26.18 21.80 -20.11
CA GLN A 567 27.61 21.64 -20.29
C GLN A 567 28.25 23.02 -20.49
N PRO A 568 28.84 23.63 -19.45
CA PRO A 568 29.31 25.02 -19.50
C PRO A 568 30.43 25.26 -20.51
N ASP A 569 31.35 24.30 -20.70
CA ASP A 569 32.52 24.44 -21.59
C ASP A 569 32.10 24.58 -23.07
N THR A 570 30.99 23.98 -23.46
CA THR A 570 30.49 23.98 -24.84
C THR A 570 29.16 24.72 -25.00
N GLU A 571 28.57 25.15 -23.89
CA GLU A 571 27.24 25.76 -23.80
C GLU A 571 26.15 24.94 -24.47
N THR A 572 26.23 23.61 -24.33
CA THR A 572 25.32 22.63 -24.88
C THR A 572 24.63 21.83 -23.77
N PHE A 573 23.74 20.90 -24.16
CA PHE A 573 23.02 20.05 -23.22
C PHE A 573 23.31 18.57 -23.48
N ALA A 574 23.48 17.81 -22.41
CA ALA A 574 23.40 16.36 -22.44
C ALA A 574 21.97 15.96 -22.11
N ASN A 575 21.27 15.39 -23.08
CA ASN A 575 19.85 15.06 -23.01
C ASN A 575 19.62 13.61 -22.53
N TYR A 576 18.66 13.41 -21.61
CA TYR A 576 18.26 12.14 -21.06
C TYR A 576 16.76 11.95 -21.28
N ASN A 577 16.41 11.24 -22.34
CA ASN A 577 15.05 10.89 -22.70
C ASN A 577 14.80 9.42 -22.33
N LEU A 578 13.65 9.11 -21.76
CA LEU A 578 13.14 7.75 -21.74
C LEU A 578 12.59 7.48 -23.15
N SER A 579 13.37 6.78 -23.99
CA SER A 579 12.92 6.28 -25.28
C SER A 579 11.94 5.13 -25.10
#